data_b8e66c0657460129b85b5fbc1e459f17
#
_entry.id   b8e66c0657460129b85b5fbc1e459f17
#
_cell.length_a   1.000
_cell.length_b   1.000
_cell.length_c   1.000
_cell.angle_alpha   90.00
_cell.angle_beta   90.00
_cell.angle_gamma   90.00
#
_symmetry.space_group_name_H-M   'P 1'
#
loop_
_entity.id
_entity.type
_entity.pdbx_description
1 polymer ?
#
loop_
_entity_poly.entity_id
_entity_poly.type
_entity_poly.pdbx_seq_one_letter_code
_entity_poly.pdbx_strand_id
1 'polypeptide(L)'
;MIEKISHKNKLFALIVRGRIRNKKGVNFFTPNHTTQQFGYIKHKKNHIIEPHLHNKRLTKILSTTEVILLLKGVLRVDFYDDHKIYLFSKIINAKDIIMLVNGGHSFKVLKNVEMIEVKQGPYKLSKDKKKFNSISEKKIKIK
;
A
#
# COMPACT_ATOMS: atom_id res chain seq x y z
N MET A 1 2.60 -13.29 5.49
CA MET A 1 1.21 -13.42 4.97
C MET A 1 0.89 -12.20 4.14
N ILE A 2 0.14 -12.40 3.03
CA ILE A 2 -0.35 -11.30 2.19
C ILE A 2 -1.85 -11.21 2.40
N GLU A 3 -2.31 -10.02 2.78
CA GLU A 3 -3.72 -9.73 3.01
C GLU A 3 -4.22 -8.78 1.92
N LYS A 4 -5.29 -9.17 1.23
CA LYS A 4 -5.96 -8.34 0.22
C LYS A 4 -7.17 -7.70 0.85
N ILE A 5 -7.27 -6.38 0.75
CA ILE A 5 -8.41 -5.60 1.21
C ILE A 5 -9.19 -5.18 -0.03
N SER A 6 -10.42 -5.67 -0.14
CA SER A 6 -11.31 -5.36 -1.27
C SER A 6 -12.68 -4.91 -0.77
N HIS A 7 -13.33 -4.05 -1.55
CA HIS A 7 -14.70 -3.61 -1.34
C HIS A 7 -15.39 -3.43 -2.69
N LYS A 8 -16.61 -3.99 -2.85
CA LYS A 8 -17.38 -3.96 -4.11
C LYS A 8 -16.53 -4.34 -5.34
N ASN A 9 -15.81 -5.46 -5.26
CA ASN A 9 -14.92 -6.01 -6.29
C ASN A 9 -13.72 -5.13 -6.68
N LYS A 10 -13.46 -4.03 -5.97
CA LYS A 10 -12.26 -3.21 -6.15
C LYS A 10 -11.21 -3.58 -5.08
N LEU A 11 -9.96 -3.69 -5.50
CA LEU A 11 -8.82 -3.81 -4.59
C LEU A 11 -8.54 -2.45 -3.95
N PHE A 12 -8.63 -2.35 -2.63
CA PHE A 12 -8.34 -1.14 -1.86
C PHE A 12 -6.91 -1.10 -1.38
N ALA A 13 -6.43 -2.23 -0.86
CA ALA A 13 -5.06 -2.32 -0.41
C ALA A 13 -4.52 -3.76 -0.43
N LEU A 14 -3.19 -3.86 -0.41
CA LEU A 14 -2.43 -5.08 -0.16
C LEU A 14 -1.56 -4.87 1.07
N ILE A 15 -1.64 -5.75 2.06
CA ILE A 15 -0.78 -5.71 3.23
C ILE A 15 0.12 -6.94 3.22
N VAL A 16 1.42 -6.72 3.30
CA VAL A 16 2.43 -7.75 3.49
C VAL A 16 2.85 -7.73 4.95
N ARG A 17 2.49 -8.77 5.68
CA ARG A 17 2.78 -8.92 7.12
C ARG A 17 4.16 -9.51 7.33
N GLY A 18 5.08 -8.74 7.89
CA GLY A 18 6.38 -9.19 8.36
C GLY A 18 7.13 -10.07 7.32
N ARG A 19 7.45 -11.31 7.70
CA ARG A 19 8.22 -12.22 6.83
C ARG A 19 7.34 -12.92 5.79
N ILE A 20 7.71 -12.78 4.52
CA ILE A 20 7.19 -13.61 3.45
C ILE A 20 8.00 -14.92 3.46
N ARG A 21 7.33 -16.04 3.72
CA ARG A 21 7.94 -17.37 3.74
C ARG A 21 7.75 -18.07 2.38
N ASN A 22 8.77 -18.86 1.98
CA ASN A 22 8.68 -19.90 0.94
C ASN A 22 8.46 -19.44 -0.51
N LYS A 23 8.74 -18.18 -0.87
CA LYS A 23 8.76 -17.77 -2.27
C LYS A 23 10.20 -17.54 -2.73
N LYS A 24 10.61 -18.20 -3.82
CA LYS A 24 11.89 -17.98 -4.51
C LYS A 24 11.63 -17.18 -5.79
N GLY A 25 12.65 -16.47 -6.27
CA GLY A 25 12.57 -15.66 -7.48
C GLY A 25 11.74 -14.39 -7.30
N VAL A 26 11.20 -13.88 -8.40
CA VAL A 26 10.39 -12.67 -8.47
C VAL A 26 8.91 -13.03 -8.37
N ASN A 27 8.19 -12.45 -7.44
CA ASN A 27 6.78 -12.74 -7.19
C ASN A 27 6.00 -11.44 -7.02
N PHE A 28 5.22 -11.03 -8.01
CA PHE A 28 4.33 -9.88 -7.89
C PHE A 28 3.02 -10.25 -7.18
N PHE A 29 2.55 -9.35 -6.34
CA PHE A 29 1.30 -9.50 -5.57
C PHE A 29 0.14 -8.75 -6.22
N THR A 30 0.48 -7.75 -7.02
CA THR A 30 -0.48 -6.95 -7.78
C THR A 30 -0.86 -7.65 -9.08
N PRO A 31 -2.09 -7.46 -9.58
CA PRO A 31 -2.46 -7.87 -10.93
C PRO A 31 -1.56 -7.22 -12.00
N ASN A 32 -1.34 -7.90 -13.11
CA ASN A 32 -0.42 -7.43 -14.17
C ASN A 32 -0.83 -6.09 -14.79
N HIS A 33 -2.10 -5.72 -14.73
CA HIS A 33 -2.62 -4.47 -15.28
C HIS A 33 -2.47 -3.25 -14.35
N THR A 34 -2.01 -3.43 -13.12
CA THR A 34 -1.79 -2.30 -12.21
C THR A 34 -0.63 -1.44 -12.66
N THR A 35 -0.79 -0.13 -12.56
CA THR A 35 0.20 0.86 -13.01
C THR A 35 1.45 0.90 -12.14
N GLN A 36 1.34 0.43 -10.90
CA GLN A 36 2.46 0.21 -9.99
C GLN A 36 2.47 -1.25 -9.55
N GLN A 37 3.58 -1.93 -9.78
CA GLN A 37 3.75 -3.32 -9.39
C GLN A 37 4.36 -3.42 -8.00
N PHE A 38 3.77 -4.27 -7.17
CA PHE A 38 4.25 -4.57 -5.84
C PHE A 38 4.60 -6.06 -5.75
N GLY A 39 5.86 -6.36 -5.50
CA GLY A 39 6.37 -7.73 -5.51
C GLY A 39 7.43 -7.99 -4.46
N TYR A 40 7.77 -9.25 -4.33
CA TYR A 40 8.80 -9.79 -3.46
C TYR A 40 9.84 -10.53 -4.27
N ILE A 41 11.10 -10.23 -4.03
CA ILE A 41 12.23 -10.87 -4.72
C ILE A 41 13.10 -11.58 -3.69
N LYS A 42 13.42 -12.85 -3.96
CA LYS A 42 14.30 -13.65 -3.12
C LYS A 42 15.18 -14.55 -3.96
N HIS A 43 16.48 -14.33 -3.87
CA HIS A 43 17.49 -15.17 -4.52
C HIS A 43 18.51 -15.68 -3.49
N LYS A 44 19.23 -16.74 -3.84
CA LYS A 44 20.34 -17.25 -3.05
C LYS A 44 21.60 -16.42 -3.28
N LYS A 45 22.58 -16.57 -2.40
CA LYS A 45 23.93 -16.03 -2.61
C LYS A 45 24.48 -16.45 -3.98
N ASN A 46 25.20 -15.56 -4.65
CA ASN A 46 25.81 -15.73 -5.98
C ASN A 46 24.83 -15.80 -7.15
N HIS A 47 23.51 -15.56 -6.93
CA HIS A 47 22.59 -15.37 -8.04
C HIS A 47 22.84 -14.00 -8.68
N ILE A 48 23.01 -13.97 -9.98
CA ILE A 48 23.17 -12.75 -10.76
C ILE A 48 21.81 -12.39 -11.35
N ILE A 49 21.37 -11.15 -11.12
CA ILE A 49 20.28 -10.54 -11.87
C ILE A 49 20.95 -9.81 -13.03
N GLU A 50 20.77 -10.31 -14.25
CA GLU A 50 21.43 -9.79 -15.43
C GLU A 50 21.18 -8.28 -15.61
N PRO A 51 22.19 -7.51 -16.05
CA PRO A 51 22.00 -6.10 -16.39
C PRO A 51 20.89 -5.93 -17.41
N HIS A 52 19.95 -5.00 -17.16
CA HIS A 52 18.83 -4.76 -18.04
C HIS A 52 18.38 -3.31 -18.04
N LEU A 53 17.70 -2.93 -19.10
CA LEU A 53 17.02 -1.65 -19.22
C LEU A 53 15.51 -1.88 -19.28
N HIS A 54 14.77 -1.00 -18.62
CA HIS A 54 13.31 -1.01 -18.77
C HIS A 54 12.90 -0.26 -20.05
N ASN A 55 12.09 -0.89 -20.87
CA ASN A 55 11.55 -0.28 -22.09
C ASN A 55 10.67 0.93 -21.72
N LYS A 56 10.81 2.01 -22.50
CA LYS A 56 9.91 3.17 -22.42
C LYS A 56 8.49 2.75 -22.79
N ARG A 57 7.52 3.15 -21.98
CA ARG A 57 6.09 2.92 -22.25
C ARG A 57 5.25 4.08 -21.76
N LEU A 58 4.18 4.37 -22.44
CA LEU A 58 3.17 5.31 -21.97
C LEU A 58 2.21 4.57 -21.03
N THR A 59 1.94 5.16 -19.88
CA THR A 59 1.00 4.61 -18.90
C THR A 59 0.07 5.71 -18.43
N LYS A 60 -1.24 5.47 -18.54
CA LYS A 60 -2.26 6.38 -18.02
C LYS A 60 -2.49 6.06 -16.55
N ILE A 61 -2.22 7.01 -15.68
CA ILE A 61 -2.45 6.91 -14.24
C ILE A 61 -3.75 7.66 -13.92
N LEU A 62 -4.75 6.96 -13.42
CA LEU A 62 -6.07 7.51 -13.07
C LEU A 62 -6.18 7.83 -11.58
N SER A 63 -5.42 7.13 -10.75
CA SER A 63 -5.37 7.32 -9.30
C SER A 63 -3.95 7.10 -8.79
N THR A 64 -3.55 7.84 -7.79
CA THR A 64 -2.28 7.65 -7.12
C THR A 64 -2.35 6.39 -6.25
N THR A 65 -1.35 5.52 -6.40
CA THR A 65 -1.10 4.42 -5.47
C THR A 65 0.05 4.79 -4.54
N GLU A 66 -0.05 4.39 -3.28
CA GLU A 66 0.96 4.69 -2.26
C GLU A 66 1.44 3.37 -1.64
N VAL A 67 2.74 3.16 -1.56
CA VAL A 67 3.34 2.04 -0.82
C VAL A 67 4.01 2.59 0.42
N ILE A 68 3.64 2.08 1.58
CA ILE A 68 4.21 2.47 2.87
C ILE A 68 4.91 1.28 3.48
N LEU A 69 6.20 1.43 3.76
CA LEU A 69 6.98 0.53 4.61
C LEU A 69 7.06 1.12 6.00
N LEU A 70 6.42 0.50 6.99
CA LEU A 70 6.52 0.92 8.38
C LEU A 70 7.81 0.38 9.00
N LEU A 71 8.77 1.27 9.26
CA LEU A 71 10.07 0.92 9.82
C LEU A 71 9.98 0.74 11.34
N LYS A 72 9.18 1.59 12.01
CA LYS A 72 9.04 1.61 13.47
C LYS A 72 7.62 1.98 13.89
N GLY A 73 7.19 1.51 15.05
CA GLY A 73 5.94 1.90 15.68
C GLY A 73 4.72 1.11 15.27
N VAL A 74 3.55 1.72 15.47
CA VAL A 74 2.24 1.12 15.17
C VAL A 74 1.35 2.18 14.55
N LEU A 75 0.76 1.85 13.42
CA LEU A 75 -0.09 2.73 12.63
C LEU A 75 -1.47 2.08 12.47
N ARG A 76 -2.55 2.82 12.73
CA ARG A 76 -3.88 2.45 12.29
C ARG A 76 -4.15 3.07 10.92
N VAL A 77 -4.63 2.27 10.01
CA VAL A 77 -5.07 2.70 8.67
C VAL A 77 -6.58 2.57 8.61
N ASP A 78 -7.27 3.69 8.40
CA ASP A 78 -8.72 3.75 8.25
C ASP A 78 -9.06 3.79 6.77
N PHE A 79 -9.98 2.93 6.31
CA PHE A 79 -10.40 2.82 4.91
C PHE A 79 -11.77 3.45 4.70
N TYR A 80 -11.90 4.17 3.58
CA TYR A 80 -13.13 4.81 3.14
C TYR A 80 -13.41 4.48 1.68
N ASP A 81 -14.67 4.36 1.31
CA ASP A 81 -15.05 4.19 -0.09
C ASP A 81 -14.94 5.49 -0.91
N ASP A 82 -15.29 5.42 -2.19
CA ASP A 82 -15.24 6.57 -3.11
C ASP A 82 -16.23 7.69 -2.72
N HIS A 83 -17.23 7.38 -1.87
CA HIS A 83 -18.20 8.32 -1.31
C HIS A 83 -17.78 8.87 0.06
N LYS A 84 -16.53 8.56 0.52
CA LYS A 84 -15.97 8.95 1.82
C LYS A 84 -16.67 8.27 3.02
N ILE A 85 -17.37 7.16 2.78
CA ILE A 85 -18.01 6.38 3.83
C ILE A 85 -16.94 5.47 4.44
N TYR A 86 -16.81 5.52 5.78
CA TYR A 86 -15.91 4.68 6.53
C TYR A 86 -16.31 3.20 6.41
N LEU A 87 -15.33 2.35 6.15
CA LEU A 87 -15.52 0.90 6.02
C LEU A 87 -15.06 0.15 7.28
N PHE A 88 -13.77 0.24 7.56
CA PHE A 88 -13.11 -0.39 8.72
C PHE A 88 -11.65 0.09 8.80
N SER A 89 -10.95 -0.37 9.83
CA SER A 89 -9.54 -0.07 10.05
C SER A 89 -8.68 -1.32 10.15
N LYS A 90 -7.40 -1.18 9.82
CA LYS A 90 -6.35 -2.18 10.03
C LYS A 90 -5.22 -1.60 10.85
N ILE A 91 -4.61 -2.46 11.68
CA ILE A 91 -3.38 -2.13 12.39
C ILE A 91 -2.18 -2.61 11.57
N ILE A 92 -1.21 -1.72 11.37
CA ILE A 92 0.06 -1.98 10.68
C ILE A 92 1.17 -1.84 11.73
N ASN A 93 2.02 -2.85 11.80
CA ASN A 93 3.14 -2.90 12.73
C ASN A 93 4.47 -2.70 11.99
N ALA A 94 5.52 -2.40 12.73
CA ALA A 94 6.86 -2.32 12.18
C ALA A 94 7.21 -3.58 11.36
N LYS A 95 7.83 -3.39 10.18
CA LYS A 95 8.15 -4.38 9.14
C LYS A 95 6.95 -4.83 8.27
N ASP A 96 5.75 -4.33 8.52
CA ASP A 96 4.65 -4.49 7.58
C ASP A 96 4.81 -3.49 6.42
N ILE A 97 4.35 -3.90 5.25
CA ILE A 97 4.27 -3.03 4.08
C ILE A 97 2.80 -3.00 3.64
N ILE A 98 2.28 -1.81 3.38
CA ILE A 98 0.95 -1.63 2.82
C ILE A 98 1.04 -0.89 1.50
N MET A 99 0.37 -1.40 0.48
CA MET A 99 0.11 -0.69 -0.77
C MET A 99 -1.36 -0.28 -0.80
N LEU A 100 -1.61 1.01 -0.87
CA LEU A 100 -2.93 1.62 -1.02
C LEU A 100 -3.20 1.84 -2.50
N VAL A 101 -4.33 1.34 -3.00
CA VAL A 101 -4.63 1.28 -4.44
C VAL A 101 -5.83 2.13 -4.81
N ASN A 102 -6.93 2.00 -4.08
CA ASN A 102 -8.19 2.70 -4.33
C ASN A 102 -8.85 3.15 -3.03
N GLY A 103 -9.86 4.01 -3.16
CA GLY A 103 -10.63 4.55 -2.06
C GLY A 103 -9.89 5.61 -1.26
N GLY A 104 -10.55 6.11 -0.23
CA GLY A 104 -9.94 7.04 0.73
C GLY A 104 -9.26 6.29 1.87
N HIS A 105 -8.27 6.91 2.45
CA HIS A 105 -7.61 6.40 3.66
C HIS A 105 -7.19 7.53 4.59
N SER A 106 -7.02 7.20 5.85
CA SER A 106 -6.37 8.04 6.85
C SER A 106 -5.48 7.21 7.75
N PHE A 107 -4.56 7.89 8.43
CA PHE A 107 -3.63 7.27 9.36
C PHE A 107 -3.80 7.87 10.76
N LYS A 108 -3.78 6.99 11.76
CA LYS A 108 -3.59 7.37 13.16
C LYS A 108 -2.35 6.70 13.72
N VAL A 109 -1.44 7.51 14.21
CA VAL A 109 -0.24 7.03 14.90
C VAL A 109 -0.63 6.54 16.28
N LEU A 110 -0.43 5.24 16.55
CA LEU A 110 -0.71 4.60 17.85
C LEU A 110 0.54 4.46 18.70
N LYS A 111 1.72 4.31 18.07
CA LYS A 111 3.04 4.40 18.69
C LYS A 111 3.95 5.14 17.72
N ASN A 112 4.90 5.93 18.23
CA ASN A 112 5.80 6.73 17.39
C ASN A 112 6.25 5.96 16.15
N VAL A 113 6.03 6.52 14.96
CA VAL A 113 6.28 5.84 13.70
C VAL A 113 7.42 6.48 12.92
N GLU A 114 8.16 5.62 12.23
CA GLU A 114 9.05 5.97 11.13
C GLU A 114 8.61 5.12 9.93
N MET A 115 8.44 5.74 8.78
CA MET A 115 7.97 5.05 7.57
C MET A 115 8.55 5.64 6.30
N ILE A 116 8.64 4.81 5.26
CA ILE A 116 8.98 5.23 3.91
C ILE A 116 7.72 5.15 3.07
N GLU A 117 7.42 6.22 2.34
CA GLU A 117 6.34 6.29 1.34
C GLU A 117 6.94 6.30 -0.06
N VAL A 118 6.39 5.49 -0.95
CA VAL A 118 6.66 5.49 -2.39
C VAL A 118 5.34 5.67 -3.12
N LYS A 119 5.23 6.71 -3.94
CA LYS A 119 4.02 6.97 -4.73
C LYS A 119 4.36 7.57 -6.09
N GLN A 120 3.39 7.56 -7.00
CA GLN A 120 3.58 8.26 -8.27
C GLN A 120 3.64 9.78 -8.05
N GLY A 121 4.56 10.41 -8.76
CA GLY A 121 4.67 11.85 -8.90
C GLY A 121 4.15 12.33 -10.26
N PRO A 122 4.26 13.63 -10.58
CA PRO A 122 4.81 14.68 -9.71
C PRO A 122 3.84 15.10 -8.61
N TYR A 123 4.37 15.43 -7.44
CA TYR A 123 3.56 15.94 -6.33
C TYR A 123 3.11 17.37 -6.57
N LYS A 124 1.80 17.64 -6.44
CA LYS A 124 1.21 18.98 -6.53
C LYS A 124 0.35 19.26 -5.31
N LEU A 125 0.85 20.07 -4.39
CA LEU A 125 0.25 20.34 -3.07
C LEU A 125 -1.26 20.65 -3.13
N SER A 126 -1.71 21.44 -4.09
CA SER A 126 -3.10 21.88 -4.23
C SER A 126 -4.03 20.88 -4.92
N LYS A 127 -3.50 19.85 -5.59
CA LYS A 127 -4.29 18.95 -6.47
C LYS A 127 -4.19 17.47 -6.11
N ASP A 128 -3.22 17.09 -5.27
CA ASP A 128 -2.94 15.66 -4.97
C ASP A 128 -4.00 15.01 -4.09
N LYS A 129 -4.58 15.74 -3.15
CA LYS A 129 -5.44 15.18 -2.11
C LYS A 129 -6.71 16.00 -1.91
N LYS A 130 -7.85 15.33 -1.88
CA LYS A 130 -9.12 15.93 -1.45
C LYS A 130 -9.39 15.50 -0.01
N LYS A 131 -9.11 16.39 0.94
CA LYS A 131 -9.32 16.13 2.38
C LYS A 131 -10.80 16.06 2.72
N PHE A 132 -11.16 15.27 3.73
CA PHE A 132 -12.49 15.16 4.31
C PHE A 132 -12.39 14.78 5.80
N ASN A 133 -13.51 14.82 6.51
CA ASN A 133 -13.53 14.55 7.95
C ASN A 133 -13.31 13.05 8.23
N SER A 134 -12.46 12.76 9.22
CA SER A 134 -12.22 11.40 9.69
C SER A 134 -13.42 10.87 10.46
N ILE A 135 -13.50 9.53 10.55
CA ILE A 135 -14.46 8.83 11.43
C ILE A 135 -14.15 9.15 12.90
N SER A 136 -15.20 9.26 13.72
CA SER A 136 -15.06 9.38 15.18
C SER A 136 -14.44 8.12 15.78
N GLU A 137 -13.53 8.28 16.75
CA GLU A 137 -12.87 7.17 17.44
C GLU A 137 -13.83 6.14 18.01
N LYS A 138 -15.01 6.58 18.51
CA LYS A 138 -16.06 5.70 19.06
C LYS A 138 -16.67 4.75 18.02
N LYS A 139 -16.51 5.04 16.72
CA LYS A 139 -17.09 4.25 15.61
C LYS A 139 -16.06 3.40 14.87
N ILE A 140 -14.81 3.37 15.36
CA ILE A 140 -13.73 2.58 14.74
C ILE A 140 -14.03 1.08 14.86
N LYS A 141 -13.85 0.38 13.73
CA LYS A 141 -14.00 -1.08 13.61
C LYS A 141 -12.66 -1.66 13.12
N ILE A 142 -11.89 -2.23 14.02
CA ILE A 142 -10.65 -2.95 13.67
C ILE A 142 -11.03 -4.33 13.12
N LYS A 143 -10.51 -4.69 11.96
CA LYS A 143 -10.71 -6.01 11.34
C LYS A 143 -9.38 -6.73 11.15
#